data_b57ebe158a9624439dbf368b061489b1
#
_entry.id   b57ebe158a9624439dbf368b061489b1
#
_cell.length_a   1.000
_cell.length_b   1.000
_cell.length_c   1.000
_cell.angle_alpha   90.00
_cell.angle_beta   90.00
_cell.angle_gamma   90.00
#
_symmetry.space_group_name_H-M   'P 1'
#
loop_
_entity.id
_entity.type
_entity.pdbx_description
1 polymer ?
#
loop_
_entity_poly.entity_id
_entity_poly.type
_entity_poly.pdbx_seq_one_letter_code
_entity_poly.pdbx_strand_id
1 'polypeptide(L)'
;MALQIGATAPDFEAQTTEGKIKFHDWIGNDWALLFSHPKDFTPVCTTDLGALAKLKPEFDRRGVKLMGLSVDAVDRHAKWSEDIKETQGAAPNYPMIGDTDFNVSKLYDMLPASTSGDPLTRTPADNQTVRNVFIIGPDKKIKLVLVYPMTTGRNFAEILRVIDSLQMTAKHRVATPADWKQGEDVIIAGSVSDDEAKTIYPAGWKAPKPYIRIVPQPK
;
A
#
# COMPACT_ATOMS: atom_id res chain seq x y z
N MET A 1 -16.97 8.79 3.65
CA MET A 1 -16.83 8.94 2.17
C MET A 1 -15.54 8.25 1.80
N ALA A 2 -15.59 7.25 0.93
CA ALA A 2 -14.41 6.48 0.56
C ALA A 2 -13.30 7.38 -0.01
N LEU A 3 -12.06 7.14 0.36
CA LEU A 3 -10.90 7.87 -0.14
C LEU A 3 -10.65 7.52 -1.61
N GLN A 4 -10.50 8.53 -2.45
CA GLN A 4 -10.33 8.37 -3.90
C GLN A 4 -8.87 8.47 -4.31
N ILE A 5 -8.50 7.80 -5.43
CA ILE A 5 -7.20 7.98 -6.07
C ILE A 5 -7.03 9.46 -6.46
N GLY A 6 -5.87 10.03 -6.15
CA GLY A 6 -5.55 11.44 -6.35
C GLY A 6 -5.93 12.36 -5.19
N ALA A 7 -6.76 11.92 -4.25
CA ALA A 7 -7.03 12.67 -3.01
C ALA A 7 -5.77 12.71 -2.13
N THR A 8 -5.63 13.78 -1.35
CA THR A 8 -4.60 13.84 -0.31
C THR A 8 -4.94 12.83 0.78
N ALA A 9 -4.00 11.94 1.08
CA ALA A 9 -4.11 11.01 2.20
C ALA A 9 -4.27 11.81 3.50
N PRO A 10 -5.29 11.54 4.32
CA PRO A 10 -5.46 12.25 5.58
C PRO A 10 -4.23 12.12 6.48
N ASP A 11 -3.78 13.25 7.07
CA ASP A 11 -2.74 13.22 8.10
C ASP A 11 -3.33 12.81 9.45
N PHE A 12 -2.54 12.15 10.28
CA PHE A 12 -2.94 11.75 11.63
C PHE A 12 -1.73 11.60 12.54
N GLU A 13 -1.98 11.59 13.84
CA GLU A 13 -1.03 11.13 14.86
C GLU A 13 -1.51 9.80 15.43
N ALA A 14 -0.60 8.87 15.66
CA ALA A 14 -0.94 7.56 16.23
C ALA A 14 0.18 6.98 17.09
N GLN A 15 -0.19 6.13 18.05
CA GLN A 15 0.75 5.30 18.79
C GLN A 15 1.06 4.05 17.96
N THR A 16 2.35 3.73 17.86
CA THR A 16 2.82 2.57 17.12
C THR A 16 3.78 1.73 17.96
N THR A 17 4.16 0.57 17.47
CA THR A 17 5.22 -0.27 18.08
C THR A 17 6.59 0.42 18.11
N GLU A 18 6.78 1.49 17.35
CA GLU A 18 8.01 2.29 17.30
C GLU A 18 7.85 3.68 17.95
N GLY A 19 6.80 3.86 18.78
CA GLY A 19 6.47 5.12 19.45
C GLY A 19 5.41 5.94 18.71
N LYS A 20 5.20 7.17 19.19
CA LYS A 20 4.22 8.09 18.58
C LYS A 20 4.76 8.66 17.28
N ILE A 21 3.95 8.64 16.24
CA ILE A 21 4.26 9.20 14.93
C ILE A 21 3.22 10.23 14.50
N LYS A 22 3.64 11.16 13.63
CA LYS A 22 2.77 11.97 12.78
C LYS A 22 2.97 11.50 11.33
N PHE A 23 1.90 11.10 10.67
CA PHE A 23 1.96 10.27 9.47
C PHE A 23 2.66 10.96 8.29
N HIS A 24 2.29 12.20 7.98
CA HIS A 24 2.92 12.93 6.88
C HIS A 24 4.40 13.25 7.14
N ASP A 25 4.76 13.55 8.39
CA ASP A 25 6.15 13.78 8.77
C ASP A 25 6.96 12.47 8.67
N TRP A 26 6.35 11.35 9.10
CA TRP A 26 6.97 10.02 9.00
C TRP A 26 7.18 9.57 7.55
N ILE A 27 6.23 9.81 6.63
CA ILE A 27 6.41 9.55 5.20
C ILE A 27 7.60 10.36 4.66
N GLY A 28 7.69 11.65 5.01
CA GLY A 28 8.71 12.54 4.43
C GLY A 28 8.55 12.63 2.91
N ASN A 29 9.61 12.39 2.16
CA ASN A 29 9.62 12.40 0.69
C ASN A 29 9.58 10.98 0.07
N ASP A 30 9.28 9.96 0.88
CA ASP A 30 9.21 8.59 0.42
C ASP A 30 7.79 8.21 -0.04
N TRP A 31 7.67 7.06 -0.65
CA TRP A 31 6.42 6.37 -0.83
C TRP A 31 6.02 5.68 0.48
N ALA A 32 4.73 5.45 0.67
CA ALA A 32 4.24 4.69 1.82
C ALA A 32 3.19 3.66 1.40
N LEU A 33 3.21 2.53 2.09
CA LEU A 33 2.16 1.53 2.08
C LEU A 33 1.56 1.49 3.48
N LEU A 34 0.35 2.05 3.62
CA LEU A 34 -0.47 1.93 4.83
C LEU A 34 -1.45 0.79 4.63
N PHE A 35 -1.47 -0.17 5.54
CA PHE A 35 -2.36 -1.32 5.43
C PHE A 35 -3.01 -1.67 6.77
N SER A 36 -4.20 -2.28 6.71
CA SER A 36 -4.87 -2.79 7.91
C SER A 36 -4.94 -4.31 7.93
N HIS A 37 -5.03 -4.88 9.12
CA HIS A 37 -5.35 -6.29 9.34
C HIS A 37 -6.48 -6.41 10.38
N PRO A 38 -7.35 -7.43 10.28
CA PRO A 38 -8.54 -7.54 11.12
C PRO A 38 -8.25 -7.62 12.61
N LYS A 39 -7.34 -8.51 13.03
CA LYS A 39 -7.11 -8.79 14.46
C LYS A 39 -5.79 -9.53 14.67
N ASP A 40 -5.12 -9.20 15.78
CA ASP A 40 -3.95 -9.92 16.27
C ASP A 40 -4.30 -11.36 16.70
N PHE A 41 -3.29 -12.23 16.67
CA PHE A 41 -3.42 -13.65 17.03
C PHE A 41 -4.48 -14.39 16.19
N THR A 42 -4.49 -14.15 14.88
CA THR A 42 -5.37 -14.84 13.94
C THR A 42 -4.56 -15.46 12.79
N PRO A 43 -5.00 -16.61 12.23
CA PRO A 43 -4.16 -17.37 11.28
C PRO A 43 -3.79 -16.60 10.01
N VAL A 44 -4.77 -16.00 9.32
CA VAL A 44 -4.52 -15.29 8.06
C VAL A 44 -3.66 -14.04 8.30
N CYS A 45 -3.91 -13.30 9.39
CA CYS A 45 -3.09 -12.11 9.70
C CYS A 45 -1.65 -12.49 10.02
N THR A 46 -1.43 -13.62 10.72
CA THR A 46 -0.08 -14.14 11.00
C THR A 46 0.70 -14.41 9.72
N THR A 47 0.09 -15.13 8.76
CA THR A 47 0.74 -15.41 7.46
C THR A 47 0.98 -14.15 6.64
N ASP A 48 0.03 -13.23 6.67
CA ASP A 48 0.04 -11.97 5.93
C ASP A 48 1.19 -11.06 6.39
N LEU A 49 1.29 -10.82 7.70
CA LEU A 49 2.33 -9.97 8.27
C LEU A 49 3.73 -10.59 8.18
N GLY A 50 3.82 -11.90 8.36
CA GLY A 50 5.08 -12.62 8.19
C GLY A 50 5.60 -12.60 6.75
N ALA A 51 4.70 -12.76 5.76
CA ALA A 51 5.04 -12.62 4.36
C ALA A 51 5.54 -11.20 4.03
N LEU A 52 4.85 -10.17 4.53
CA LEU A 52 5.27 -8.78 4.33
C LEU A 52 6.61 -8.48 5.01
N ALA A 53 6.85 -8.98 6.21
CA ALA A 53 8.12 -8.81 6.93
C ALA A 53 9.32 -9.36 6.13
N LYS A 54 9.16 -10.52 5.49
CA LYS A 54 10.17 -11.10 4.59
C LYS A 54 10.43 -10.26 3.35
N LEU A 55 9.39 -9.59 2.86
CA LEU A 55 9.46 -8.76 1.65
C LEU A 55 9.87 -7.31 1.93
N LYS A 56 10.04 -6.92 3.21
CA LYS A 56 10.43 -5.54 3.55
C LYS A 56 11.65 -5.04 2.76
N PRO A 57 12.74 -5.81 2.56
CA PRO A 57 13.87 -5.36 1.75
C PRO A 57 13.48 -4.99 0.31
N GLU A 58 12.46 -5.62 -0.26
CA GLU A 58 11.94 -5.29 -1.59
C GLU A 58 11.23 -3.93 -1.62
N PHE A 59 10.50 -3.60 -0.54
CA PHE A 59 9.88 -2.29 -0.37
C PHE A 59 10.93 -1.21 -0.09
N ASP A 60 11.89 -1.49 0.79
CA ASP A 60 13.00 -0.56 1.10
C ASP A 60 13.79 -0.17 -0.15
N ARG A 61 14.10 -1.13 -1.01
CA ARG A 61 14.82 -0.91 -2.28
C ARG A 61 14.05 0.01 -3.23
N ARG A 62 12.72 0.10 -3.08
CA ARG A 62 11.83 0.99 -3.84
C ARG A 62 11.54 2.31 -3.14
N GLY A 63 12.16 2.57 -1.98
CA GLY A 63 11.86 3.75 -1.18
C GLY A 63 10.42 3.78 -0.67
N VAL A 64 9.87 2.62 -0.28
CA VAL A 64 8.50 2.49 0.22
C VAL A 64 8.52 2.13 1.69
N LYS A 65 8.03 3.01 2.53
CA LYS A 65 7.84 2.79 3.96
C LYS A 65 6.58 1.97 4.21
N LEU A 66 6.64 1.01 5.13
CA LEU A 66 5.52 0.15 5.50
C LEU A 66 4.95 0.58 6.84
N MET A 67 3.63 0.61 6.96
CA MET A 67 2.91 0.88 8.21
C MET A 67 1.66 0.00 8.30
N GLY A 68 1.61 -0.84 9.33
CA GLY A 68 0.44 -1.67 9.64
C GLY A 68 -0.52 -0.97 10.60
N LEU A 69 -1.77 -1.42 10.61
CA LEU A 69 -2.81 -0.95 11.51
C LEU A 69 -3.76 -2.09 11.86
N SER A 70 -4.11 -2.19 13.13
CA SER A 70 -5.36 -2.80 13.57
C SER A 70 -5.95 -2.02 14.75
N VAL A 71 -7.13 -2.41 15.17
CA VAL A 71 -7.80 -1.82 16.35
C VAL A 71 -7.36 -2.49 17.66
N ASP A 72 -6.41 -3.42 17.62
CA ASP A 72 -5.77 -3.97 18.80
C ASP A 72 -4.76 -2.96 19.41
N ALA A 73 -4.44 -3.12 20.69
CA ALA A 73 -3.50 -2.25 21.37
C ALA A 73 -2.04 -2.56 20.97
N VAL A 74 -1.17 -1.55 21.04
CA VAL A 74 0.26 -1.65 20.65
C VAL A 74 1.01 -2.76 21.38
N ASP A 75 0.75 -2.95 22.69
CA ASP A 75 1.38 -4.00 23.47
C ASP A 75 0.97 -5.41 23.02
N ARG A 76 -0.21 -5.54 22.42
CA ARG A 76 -0.70 -6.77 21.80
C ARG A 76 0.09 -7.11 20.53
N HIS A 77 0.32 -6.11 19.66
CA HIS A 77 1.18 -6.26 18.48
C HIS A 77 2.58 -6.75 18.85
N ALA A 78 3.17 -6.14 19.88
CA ALA A 78 4.51 -6.51 20.34
C ALA A 78 4.59 -7.99 20.79
N LYS A 79 3.61 -8.45 21.57
CA LYS A 79 3.53 -9.85 22.00
C LYS A 79 3.32 -10.81 20.82
N TRP A 80 2.46 -10.46 19.88
CA TRP A 80 2.15 -11.29 18.72
C TRP A 80 3.31 -11.38 17.72
N SER A 81 4.19 -10.40 17.68
CA SER A 81 5.38 -10.43 16.84
C SER A 81 6.27 -11.66 17.05
N GLU A 82 6.31 -12.19 18.29
CA GLU A 82 7.07 -13.42 18.59
C GLU A 82 6.43 -14.64 17.93
N ASP A 83 5.10 -14.78 17.99
CA ASP A 83 4.37 -15.88 17.35
C ASP A 83 4.52 -15.81 15.81
N ILE A 84 4.50 -14.60 15.24
CA ILE A 84 4.73 -14.40 13.81
C ILE A 84 6.14 -14.85 13.45
N LYS A 85 7.15 -14.47 14.24
CA LYS A 85 8.54 -14.88 14.04
C LYS A 85 8.70 -16.39 14.11
N GLU A 86 8.12 -17.03 15.13
CA GLU A 86 8.19 -18.46 15.32
C GLU A 86 7.56 -19.22 14.14
N THR A 87 6.36 -18.81 13.73
CA THR A 87 5.57 -19.55 12.72
C THR A 87 5.94 -19.20 11.28
N GLN A 88 6.35 -17.95 11.03
CA GLN A 88 6.64 -17.46 9.67
C GLN A 88 8.14 -17.23 9.41
N GLY A 89 8.99 -17.29 10.43
CA GLY A 89 10.43 -17.08 10.31
C GLY A 89 10.86 -15.62 10.17
N ALA A 90 9.94 -14.66 10.33
CA ALA A 90 10.22 -13.22 10.35
C ALA A 90 9.18 -12.51 11.19
N ALA A 91 9.61 -11.59 12.05
CA ALA A 91 8.72 -10.69 12.79
C ALA A 91 8.42 -9.42 11.96
N PRO A 92 7.28 -8.74 12.18
CA PRO A 92 7.06 -7.39 11.67
C PRO A 92 8.24 -6.48 12.04
N ASN A 93 8.83 -5.85 11.04
CA ASN A 93 10.01 -4.98 11.13
C ASN A 93 9.68 -3.59 10.56
N TYR A 94 8.46 -3.15 10.82
CA TYR A 94 7.85 -1.89 10.45
C TYR A 94 6.87 -1.47 11.54
N PRO A 95 6.57 -0.15 11.70
CA PRO A 95 5.64 0.31 12.71
C PRO A 95 4.23 -0.24 12.50
N MET A 96 3.59 -0.60 13.61
CA MET A 96 2.20 -1.07 13.65
C MET A 96 1.39 -0.17 14.58
N ILE A 97 0.33 0.42 14.05
CA ILE A 97 -0.59 1.31 14.78
C ILE A 97 -1.57 0.49 15.60
N GLY A 98 -1.69 0.81 16.89
CA GLY A 98 -2.78 0.33 17.74
C GLY A 98 -3.90 1.37 17.77
N ASP A 99 -4.89 1.21 16.88
CA ASP A 99 -5.99 2.17 16.68
C ASP A 99 -7.21 1.83 17.55
N THR A 100 -6.99 1.75 18.87
CA THR A 100 -8.02 1.31 19.84
C THR A 100 -9.23 2.24 19.93
N ASP A 101 -9.09 3.49 19.53
CA ASP A 101 -10.15 4.52 19.49
C ASP A 101 -10.77 4.68 18.09
N PHE A 102 -10.36 3.86 17.13
CA PHE A 102 -10.86 3.85 15.74
C PHE A 102 -10.67 5.17 14.96
N ASN A 103 -9.74 6.01 15.38
CA ASN A 103 -9.54 7.31 14.74
C ASN A 103 -9.00 7.16 13.32
N VAL A 104 -7.96 6.37 13.15
CA VAL A 104 -7.33 6.16 11.83
C VAL A 104 -8.16 5.22 10.96
N SER A 105 -8.69 4.13 11.53
CA SER A 105 -9.51 3.17 10.78
C SER A 105 -10.78 3.80 10.21
N LYS A 106 -11.43 4.73 10.93
CA LYS A 106 -12.55 5.52 10.41
C LYS A 106 -12.12 6.54 9.37
N LEU A 107 -11.02 7.24 9.64
CA LEU A 107 -10.49 8.28 8.74
C LEU A 107 -10.16 7.70 7.36
N TYR A 108 -9.67 6.45 7.32
CA TYR A 108 -9.29 5.72 6.10
C TYR A 108 -10.36 4.73 5.61
N ASP A 109 -11.56 4.74 6.20
CA ASP A 109 -12.67 3.87 5.80
C ASP A 109 -12.29 2.37 5.75
N MET A 110 -11.59 1.92 6.82
CA MET A 110 -11.06 0.55 6.92
C MET A 110 -12.02 -0.43 7.59
N LEU A 111 -13.15 0.04 8.10
CA LEU A 111 -14.12 -0.79 8.80
C LEU A 111 -15.14 -1.37 7.82
N PRO A 112 -15.65 -2.60 8.04
CA PRO A 112 -16.67 -3.19 7.18
C PRO A 112 -18.02 -2.48 7.32
N ALA A 113 -18.88 -2.56 6.30
CA ALA A 113 -20.21 -1.96 6.29
C ALA A 113 -21.12 -2.48 7.42
N SER A 114 -20.87 -3.70 7.92
CA SER A 114 -21.58 -4.29 9.06
C SER A 114 -21.23 -3.67 10.40
N THR A 115 -20.23 -2.78 10.44
CA THR A 115 -19.82 -2.08 11.65
C THR A 115 -20.95 -1.16 12.09
N SER A 116 -21.68 -1.53 13.14
CA SER A 116 -22.80 -0.80 13.72
C SER A 116 -22.61 -0.53 15.22
N GLY A 117 -23.28 0.44 15.80
CA GLY A 117 -23.27 0.78 17.24
C GLY A 117 -22.34 1.93 17.63
N ASP A 118 -22.31 2.24 18.91
CA ASP A 118 -21.51 3.35 19.46
C ASP A 118 -20.01 3.03 19.39
N PRO A 119 -19.20 3.86 18.73
CA PRO A 119 -17.75 3.69 18.71
C PRO A 119 -17.08 3.64 20.09
N LEU A 120 -17.68 4.30 21.08
CA LEU A 120 -17.10 4.40 22.43
C LEU A 120 -17.27 3.14 23.28
N THR A 121 -18.26 2.28 22.93
CA THR A 121 -18.57 1.06 23.68
C THR A 121 -18.09 -0.22 23.01
N ARG A 122 -17.51 -0.13 21.82
CA ARG A 122 -17.05 -1.27 21.04
C ARG A 122 -15.66 -1.73 21.45
N THR A 123 -15.50 -3.03 21.45
CA THR A 123 -14.19 -3.67 21.66
C THR A 123 -13.55 -4.04 20.31
N PRO A 124 -12.23 -4.29 20.25
CA PRO A 124 -11.58 -4.84 19.05
C PRO A 124 -12.20 -6.14 18.54
N ALA A 125 -12.91 -6.89 19.40
CA ALA A 125 -13.65 -8.09 19.00
C ALA A 125 -14.86 -7.76 18.13
N ASP A 126 -15.48 -6.59 18.36
CA ASP A 126 -16.69 -6.14 17.67
C ASP A 126 -16.37 -5.35 16.40
N ASN A 127 -15.20 -4.77 16.31
CA ASN A 127 -14.78 -3.87 15.24
C ASN A 127 -13.42 -4.25 14.67
N GLN A 128 -13.38 -5.25 13.85
CA GLN A 128 -12.19 -5.59 13.10
C GLN A 128 -12.15 -4.79 11.79
N THR A 129 -10.99 -4.30 11.41
CA THR A 129 -10.78 -3.73 10.08
C THR A 129 -10.84 -4.83 9.02
N VAL A 130 -11.21 -4.49 7.79
CA VAL A 130 -10.93 -5.33 6.62
C VAL A 130 -9.45 -5.20 6.24
N ARG A 131 -8.98 -5.90 5.21
CA ARG A 131 -7.57 -5.82 4.77
C ARG A 131 -7.41 -4.75 3.70
N ASN A 132 -7.36 -3.50 4.11
CA ASN A 132 -7.06 -2.39 3.22
C ASN A 132 -5.57 -2.30 2.90
N VAL A 133 -5.27 -1.76 1.73
CA VAL A 133 -3.94 -1.33 1.30
C VAL A 133 -4.08 0.03 0.63
N PHE A 134 -3.35 1.01 1.11
CA PHE A 134 -3.21 2.32 0.49
C PHE A 134 -1.76 2.51 0.06
N ILE A 135 -1.52 2.74 -1.22
CA ILE A 135 -0.22 3.22 -1.70
C ILE A 135 -0.31 4.73 -1.81
N ILE A 136 0.59 5.41 -1.12
CA ILE A 136 0.64 6.87 -1.01
C ILE A 136 1.97 7.35 -1.57
N GLY A 137 1.90 8.31 -2.48
CA GLY A 137 3.09 8.89 -3.11
C GLY A 137 3.80 9.92 -2.23
N PRO A 138 5.01 10.37 -2.64
CA PRO A 138 5.74 11.44 -1.95
C PRO A 138 4.96 12.76 -1.85
N ASP A 139 4.05 13.00 -2.79
CA ASP A 139 3.11 14.12 -2.83
C ASP A 139 1.95 13.99 -1.84
N LYS A 140 1.98 13.00 -0.97
CA LYS A 140 0.93 12.64 0.00
C LYS A 140 -0.42 12.29 -0.64
N LYS A 141 -0.44 11.96 -1.92
CA LYS A 141 -1.67 11.56 -2.61
C LYS A 141 -1.82 10.05 -2.67
N ILE A 142 -3.06 9.60 -2.53
CA ILE A 142 -3.43 8.20 -2.71
C ILE A 142 -3.24 7.82 -4.18
N LYS A 143 -2.45 6.78 -4.44
CA LYS A 143 -2.14 6.27 -5.78
C LYS A 143 -2.85 4.95 -6.09
N LEU A 144 -3.13 4.16 -5.05
CA LEU A 144 -3.86 2.88 -5.16
C LEU A 144 -4.62 2.63 -3.87
N VAL A 145 -5.80 2.03 -4.00
CA VAL A 145 -6.56 1.44 -2.89
C VAL A 145 -6.91 0.01 -3.28
N LEU A 146 -6.56 -0.96 -2.43
CA LEU A 146 -7.02 -2.35 -2.52
C LEU A 146 -7.76 -2.72 -1.24
N VAL A 147 -8.85 -3.44 -1.37
CA VAL A 147 -9.63 -3.91 -0.22
C VAL A 147 -9.88 -5.41 -0.37
N TYR A 148 -9.36 -6.17 0.59
CA TYR A 148 -9.56 -7.61 0.66
C TYR A 148 -10.51 -7.95 1.80
N PRO A 149 -11.37 -8.97 1.65
CA PRO A 149 -12.17 -9.48 2.75
C PRO A 149 -11.28 -10.08 3.84
N MET A 150 -11.79 -10.15 5.07
CA MET A 150 -11.03 -10.63 6.24
C MET A 150 -10.45 -12.05 6.05
N THR A 151 -11.13 -12.88 5.25
CA THR A 151 -10.77 -14.29 4.99
C THR A 151 -9.69 -14.48 3.95
N THR A 152 -9.29 -13.43 3.23
CA THR A 152 -8.38 -13.52 2.08
C THR A 152 -7.06 -12.83 2.37
N GLY A 153 -5.95 -13.59 2.41
CA GLY A 153 -4.60 -13.05 2.49
C GLY A 153 -4.22 -12.26 1.23
N ARG A 154 -3.34 -11.27 1.38
CA ARG A 154 -2.94 -10.37 0.29
C ARG A 154 -1.93 -11.01 -0.66
N ASN A 155 -1.96 -10.57 -1.91
CA ASN A 155 -0.92 -10.89 -2.89
C ASN A 155 0.11 -9.75 -2.93
N PHE A 156 1.22 -9.91 -2.22
CA PHE A 156 2.26 -8.90 -2.14
C PHE A 156 3.09 -8.78 -3.42
N ALA A 157 3.15 -9.82 -4.27
CA ALA A 157 3.79 -9.73 -5.58
C ALA A 157 3.06 -8.73 -6.47
N GLU A 158 1.71 -8.74 -6.45
CA GLU A 158 0.90 -7.75 -7.16
C GLU A 158 1.09 -6.34 -6.58
N ILE A 159 1.16 -6.20 -5.27
CA ILE A 159 1.40 -4.89 -4.63
C ILE A 159 2.76 -4.32 -5.08
N LEU A 160 3.82 -5.13 -5.09
CA LEU A 160 5.14 -4.73 -5.58
C LEU A 160 5.12 -4.38 -7.07
N ARG A 161 4.43 -5.20 -7.90
CA ARG A 161 4.24 -4.92 -9.32
C ARG A 161 3.59 -3.57 -9.57
N VAL A 162 2.53 -3.25 -8.82
CA VAL A 162 1.84 -1.96 -8.96
C VAL A 162 2.70 -0.80 -8.48
N ILE A 163 3.49 -0.97 -7.41
CA ILE A 163 4.47 0.04 -6.97
C ILE A 163 5.47 0.33 -8.08
N ASP A 164 6.05 -0.71 -8.70
CA ASP A 164 6.97 -0.55 -9.83
C ASP A 164 6.30 0.22 -10.99
N SER A 165 5.06 -0.10 -11.32
CA SER A 165 4.27 0.60 -12.32
C SER A 165 4.04 2.07 -11.97
N LEU A 166 3.62 2.36 -10.73
CA LEU A 166 3.36 3.72 -10.27
C LEU A 166 4.63 4.58 -10.28
N GLN A 167 5.77 4.03 -9.87
CA GLN A 167 7.05 4.73 -9.89
C GLN A 167 7.54 4.97 -11.32
N MET A 168 7.37 3.98 -12.21
CA MET A 168 7.68 4.11 -13.63
C MET A 168 6.86 5.23 -14.28
N THR A 169 5.55 5.23 -14.08
CA THR A 169 4.64 6.22 -14.68
C THR A 169 4.76 7.61 -14.06
N ALA A 170 5.20 7.70 -12.80
CA ALA A 170 5.51 8.99 -12.16
C ALA A 170 6.80 9.63 -12.71
N LYS A 171 7.79 8.81 -13.08
CA LYS A 171 9.09 9.27 -13.59
C LYS A 171 9.07 9.53 -15.09
N HIS A 172 8.30 8.73 -15.84
CA HIS A 172 8.26 8.75 -17.28
C HIS A 172 6.83 8.95 -17.80
N ARG A 173 6.69 9.57 -18.94
CA ARG A 173 5.37 9.80 -19.58
C ARG A 173 4.92 8.54 -20.35
N VAL A 174 4.77 7.44 -19.61
CA VAL A 174 4.36 6.12 -20.12
C VAL A 174 3.20 5.57 -19.30
N ALA A 175 2.58 4.52 -19.81
CA ALA A 175 1.63 3.67 -19.10
C ALA A 175 2.10 2.21 -19.20
N THR A 176 1.80 1.41 -18.18
CA THR A 176 2.12 -0.02 -18.17
C THR A 176 0.91 -0.82 -18.68
N PRO A 177 1.10 -1.77 -19.62
CA PRO A 177 0.01 -2.63 -20.08
C PRO A 177 -0.48 -3.59 -18.96
N ALA A 178 -1.58 -4.29 -19.24
CA ALA A 178 -2.07 -5.34 -18.35
C ALA A 178 -0.98 -6.38 -18.08
N ASP A 179 -0.92 -6.87 -16.84
CA ASP A 179 0.06 -7.88 -16.36
C ASP A 179 1.54 -7.50 -16.49
N TRP A 180 1.85 -6.25 -16.86
CA TRP A 180 3.21 -5.76 -17.03
C TRP A 180 4.08 -6.06 -15.82
N LYS A 181 5.30 -6.46 -16.07
CA LYS A 181 6.36 -6.64 -15.07
C LYS A 181 7.53 -5.74 -15.39
N GLN A 182 8.28 -5.37 -14.37
CA GLN A 182 9.46 -4.54 -14.53
C GLN A 182 10.46 -5.18 -15.53
N GLY A 183 10.90 -4.39 -16.51
CA GLY A 183 11.75 -4.83 -17.62
C GLY A 183 11.01 -5.07 -18.93
N GLU A 184 9.69 -5.17 -18.91
CA GLU A 184 8.87 -5.35 -20.12
C GLU A 184 8.56 -4.02 -20.80
N ASP A 185 8.17 -4.09 -22.07
CA ASP A 185 7.78 -2.92 -22.87
C ASP A 185 6.63 -2.15 -22.22
N VAL A 186 6.62 -0.82 -22.44
CA VAL A 186 5.59 0.09 -21.92
C VAL A 186 4.90 0.83 -23.08
N ILE A 187 3.82 1.51 -22.79
CA ILE A 187 3.02 2.27 -23.75
C ILE A 187 3.31 3.76 -23.55
N ILE A 188 3.65 4.48 -24.61
CA ILE A 188 3.74 5.96 -24.57
C ILE A 188 2.39 6.52 -24.13
N ALA A 189 2.37 7.38 -23.11
CA ALA A 189 1.13 7.94 -22.59
C ALA A 189 0.35 8.67 -23.68
N GLY A 190 -0.98 8.55 -23.66
CA GLY A 190 -1.85 9.18 -24.66
C GLY A 190 -1.78 10.71 -24.69
N SER A 191 -1.28 11.33 -23.61
CA SER A 191 -1.04 12.77 -23.53
C SER A 191 0.22 13.26 -24.25
N VAL A 192 1.09 12.35 -24.72
CA VAL A 192 2.30 12.67 -25.47
C VAL A 192 1.96 12.72 -26.95
N SER A 193 2.15 13.86 -27.62
CA SER A 193 1.97 14.00 -29.07
C SER A 193 3.02 13.18 -29.84
N ASP A 194 2.77 12.91 -31.13
CA ASP A 194 3.74 12.16 -31.94
C ASP A 194 5.05 12.93 -32.13
N ASP A 195 5.00 14.26 -32.18
CA ASP A 195 6.21 15.08 -32.30
C ASP A 195 7.04 15.09 -31.01
N GLU A 196 6.39 15.17 -29.86
CA GLU A 196 7.05 14.97 -28.57
C GLU A 196 7.63 13.56 -28.45
N ALA A 197 6.86 12.54 -28.87
CA ALA A 197 7.31 11.15 -28.82
C ALA A 197 8.55 10.91 -29.67
N LYS A 198 8.67 11.52 -30.88
CA LYS A 198 9.89 11.46 -31.72
C LYS A 198 11.11 12.03 -31.01
N THR A 199 10.92 13.07 -30.20
CA THR A 199 12.00 13.68 -29.41
C THR A 199 12.42 12.78 -28.24
N ILE A 200 11.45 12.20 -27.52
CA ILE A 200 11.69 11.36 -26.36
C ILE A 200 12.23 9.97 -26.77
N TYR A 201 11.70 9.43 -27.87
CA TYR A 201 12.02 8.10 -28.40
C TYR A 201 12.54 8.19 -29.84
N PRO A 202 13.76 8.72 -30.06
CA PRO A 202 14.30 8.93 -31.42
C PRO A 202 14.48 7.64 -32.21
N ALA A 203 14.58 6.49 -31.54
CA ALA A 203 14.60 5.18 -32.19
C ALA A 203 13.21 4.72 -32.71
N GLY A 204 12.17 5.52 -32.47
CA GLY A 204 10.78 5.20 -32.82
C GLY A 204 10.11 4.25 -31.84
N TRP A 205 8.95 3.76 -32.24
CA TRP A 205 8.10 2.86 -31.44
C TRP A 205 7.38 1.87 -32.34
N LYS A 206 6.91 0.77 -31.76
CA LYS A 206 5.98 -0.15 -32.43
C LYS A 206 4.55 0.38 -32.28
N ALA A 207 3.79 0.43 -33.37
CA ALA A 207 2.40 0.90 -33.38
C ALA A 207 1.49 -0.10 -34.09
N PRO A 208 1.04 -1.17 -33.42
CA PRO A 208 0.06 -2.09 -34.01
C PRO A 208 -1.27 -1.41 -34.32
N LYS A 209 -1.56 -0.30 -33.64
CA LYS A 209 -2.63 0.64 -33.91
C LYS A 209 -2.13 2.07 -33.62
N PRO A 210 -2.68 3.12 -34.25
CA PRO A 210 -2.23 4.50 -34.02
C PRO A 210 -2.26 4.93 -32.55
N TYR A 211 -3.17 4.38 -31.75
CA TYR A 211 -3.34 4.69 -30.32
C TYR A 211 -2.54 3.75 -29.39
N ILE A 212 -1.82 2.73 -29.90
CA ILE A 212 -0.98 1.81 -29.13
C ILE A 212 0.47 1.98 -29.59
N ARG A 213 1.22 2.81 -28.87
CA ARG A 213 2.62 3.15 -29.16
C ARG A 213 3.51 2.50 -28.12
N ILE A 214 4.17 1.42 -28.48
CA ILE A 214 4.94 0.54 -27.59
C ILE A 214 6.43 0.85 -27.72
N VAL A 215 7.09 1.03 -26.59
CA VAL A 215 8.54 1.27 -26.47
C VAL A 215 9.15 0.38 -25.40
N PRO A 216 10.46 0.07 -25.47
CA PRO A 216 11.17 -0.54 -24.36
C PRO A 216 11.04 0.31 -23.09
N GLN A 217 11.01 -0.35 -21.94
CA GLN A 217 10.97 0.36 -20.66
C GLN A 217 12.11 1.40 -20.57
N PRO A 218 11.83 2.67 -20.26
CA PRO A 218 12.84 3.67 -19.98
C PRO A 218 13.65 3.32 -18.72
N LYS A 219 14.91 3.76 -18.68
CA LYS A 219 15.80 3.55 -17.52
C LYS A 219 15.63 4.59 -16.43
#